data_90930e603f9e8114df3b5e6c94b4683b
#
_entry.id   90930e603f9e8114df3b5e6c94b4683b
#
_cell.length_a   1.000
_cell.length_b   1.000
_cell.length_c   1.000
_cell.angle_alpha   90.00
_cell.angle_beta   90.00
_cell.angle_gamma   90.00
#
_symmetry.space_group_name_H-M   'P 1'
#
loop_
_entity.id
_entity.type
_entity.pdbx_description
1 polymer ?
#
loop_
_entity_poly.entity_id
_entity_poly.type
_entity_poly.pdbx_seq_one_letter_code
_entity_poly.pdbx_strand_id
1 'polypeptide(L)'
;MHKTIYEYYALTLYELENGVTITELQQMLNEHIQLEQYLACAGIHRAIEHYKFYILYHLITYYTFEDDLKQITWTQKEYNN
;
A
#
# COMPACT_ATOMS: atom_id res chain seq x y z
N MET A 1 -0.86 2.96 -18.74
CA MET A 1 -0.53 4.05 -17.79
C MET A 1 0.36 5.06 -18.47
N HIS A 2 0.12 6.35 -18.27
CA HIS A 2 0.96 7.40 -18.82
C HIS A 2 2.40 7.26 -18.31
N LYS A 3 3.38 7.53 -19.17
CA LYS A 3 4.79 7.36 -18.84
C LYS A 3 5.20 8.11 -17.57
N THR A 4 4.80 9.37 -17.44
CA THR A 4 5.14 10.19 -16.28
C THR A 4 4.52 9.62 -15.02
N ILE A 5 3.27 9.17 -15.08
CA ILE A 5 2.59 8.55 -13.95
C ILE A 5 3.35 7.30 -13.52
N TYR A 6 3.75 6.48 -14.49
CA TYR A 6 4.49 5.25 -14.19
C TYR A 6 5.85 5.53 -13.56
N GLU A 7 6.56 6.54 -14.05
CA GLU A 7 7.87 6.90 -13.52
C GLU A 7 7.77 7.31 -12.04
N TYR A 8 6.80 8.17 -11.71
CA TYR A 8 6.59 8.58 -10.31
C TYR A 8 6.06 7.45 -9.45
N TYR A 9 5.23 6.60 -10.03
CA TYR A 9 4.75 5.42 -9.33
C TYR A 9 5.92 4.49 -8.95
N ALA A 10 6.77 4.18 -9.91
CA ALA A 10 7.90 3.27 -9.68
C ALA A 10 8.91 3.87 -8.69
N LEU A 11 9.21 5.17 -8.85
CA LEU A 11 10.13 5.85 -7.95
C LEU A 11 9.58 5.89 -6.52
N THR A 12 8.31 6.16 -6.38
CA THR A 12 7.68 6.25 -5.06
C THR A 12 7.65 4.88 -4.37
N LEU A 13 7.36 3.81 -5.11
CA LEU A 13 7.44 2.47 -4.55
C LEU A 13 8.86 2.15 -4.08
N TYR A 14 9.85 2.53 -4.87
CA TYR A 14 11.25 2.33 -4.51
C TYR A 14 11.59 3.08 -3.21
N GLU A 15 11.15 4.33 -3.09
CA GLU A 15 11.38 5.11 -1.88
C GLU A 15 10.70 4.50 -0.65
N LEU A 16 9.48 4.01 -0.81
CA LEU A 16 8.77 3.33 0.28
C LEU A 16 9.51 2.07 0.72
N GLU A 17 10.04 1.30 -0.21
CA GLU A 17 10.81 0.10 0.11
C GLU A 17 12.13 0.44 0.79
N ASN A 18 12.63 1.65 0.61
CA ASN A 18 13.89 2.10 1.19
C ASN A 18 13.71 2.99 2.43
N GLY A 19 12.53 2.95 3.04
CA GLY A 19 12.31 3.53 4.35
C GLY A 19 11.73 4.94 4.37
N VAL A 20 11.40 5.53 3.21
CA VAL A 20 10.67 6.78 3.18
C VAL A 20 9.25 6.54 3.68
N THR A 21 8.78 7.37 4.58
CA THR A 21 7.48 7.16 5.20
C THR A 21 6.34 7.65 4.32
N ILE A 22 5.16 7.08 4.54
CA ILE A 22 3.95 7.53 3.85
C ILE A 22 3.68 9.00 4.15
N THR A 23 3.93 9.44 5.38
CA THR A 23 3.73 10.84 5.76
C THR A 23 4.62 11.77 4.95
N GLU A 24 5.90 11.42 4.79
CA GLU A 24 6.83 12.20 3.96
C GLU A 24 6.36 12.26 2.51
N LEU A 25 5.87 11.14 1.97
CA LEU A 25 5.37 11.10 0.60
C LEU A 25 4.08 11.88 0.43
N GLN A 26 3.22 11.92 1.44
CA GLN A 26 2.03 12.75 1.40
C GLN A 26 2.39 14.24 1.39
N GLN A 27 3.45 14.64 2.07
CA GLN A 27 3.96 16.00 1.98
C GLN A 27 4.48 16.32 0.58
N MET A 28 5.24 15.39 -0.01
CA MET A 28 5.71 15.54 -1.39
C MET A 28 4.53 15.64 -2.36
N LEU A 29 3.51 14.83 -2.13
CA LEU A 29 2.29 14.87 -2.95
C LEU A 29 1.65 16.26 -2.88
N ASN A 30 1.52 16.83 -1.70
CA ASN A 30 0.96 18.17 -1.52
C ASN A 30 1.80 19.23 -2.24
N GLU A 31 3.12 19.10 -2.19
CA GLU A 31 4.02 20.03 -2.90
C GLU A 31 3.80 19.94 -4.42
N HIS A 32 3.66 18.74 -4.95
CA HIS A 32 3.38 18.57 -6.38
C HIS A 32 2.01 19.10 -6.77
N ILE A 33 1.02 18.96 -5.88
CA ILE A 33 -0.31 19.55 -6.10
C ILE A 33 -0.21 21.07 -6.17
N GLN A 34 0.55 21.69 -5.28
CA GLN A 34 0.76 23.14 -5.25
C GLN A 34 1.40 23.63 -6.56
N LEU A 35 2.29 22.82 -7.12
CA LEU A 35 2.97 23.12 -8.38
C LEU A 35 2.17 22.70 -9.61
N GLU A 36 0.94 22.20 -9.41
CA GLU A 36 0.06 21.74 -10.48
C GLU A 36 0.66 20.61 -11.33
N GLN A 37 1.52 19.81 -10.72
CA GLN A 37 2.14 18.66 -11.40
C GLN A 37 1.28 17.42 -11.21
N TYR A 38 0.14 17.40 -11.90
CA TYR A 38 -0.91 16.40 -11.64
C TYR A 38 -0.53 14.98 -12.05
N LEU A 39 0.30 14.84 -13.10
CA LEU A 39 0.76 13.50 -13.51
C LEU A 39 1.69 12.90 -12.46
N ALA A 40 2.57 13.73 -11.88
CA ALA A 40 3.42 13.29 -10.78
C ALA A 40 2.55 12.90 -9.56
N CYS A 41 1.56 13.73 -9.25
CA CYS A 41 0.63 13.46 -8.15
C CYS A 41 -0.09 12.13 -8.34
N ALA A 42 -0.53 11.85 -9.56
CA ALA A 42 -1.24 10.61 -9.87
C ALA A 42 -0.34 9.38 -9.62
N GLY A 43 0.93 9.48 -10.01
CA GLY A 43 1.88 8.39 -9.80
C GLY A 43 2.17 8.16 -8.32
N ILE A 44 2.48 9.24 -7.60
CA ILE A 44 2.78 9.17 -6.17
C ILE A 44 1.57 8.63 -5.40
N HIS A 45 0.39 9.15 -5.67
CA HIS A 45 -0.84 8.72 -5.01
C HIS A 45 -1.11 7.25 -5.25
N ARG A 46 -0.97 6.80 -6.49
CA ARG A 46 -1.19 5.40 -6.83
C ARG A 46 -0.22 4.47 -6.12
N ALA A 47 1.05 4.89 -5.99
CA ALA A 47 2.05 4.11 -5.28
C ALA A 47 1.73 4.02 -3.78
N ILE A 48 1.33 5.13 -3.16
CA ILE A 48 0.96 5.14 -1.75
C ILE A 48 -0.20 4.20 -1.50
N GLU A 49 -1.25 4.28 -2.32
CA GLU A 49 -2.42 3.41 -2.17
C GLU A 49 -2.07 1.93 -2.37
N HIS A 50 -1.25 1.66 -3.38
CA HIS A 50 -0.80 0.29 -3.65
C HIS A 50 0.02 -0.25 -2.48
N TYR A 51 0.92 0.56 -1.92
CA TYR A 51 1.76 0.14 -0.81
C TYR A 51 0.96 -0.07 0.47
N LYS A 52 -0.02 0.79 0.74
CA LYS A 52 -0.94 0.59 1.86
C LYS A 52 -1.69 -0.73 1.74
N PHE A 53 -2.18 -1.03 0.55
CA PHE A 53 -2.87 -2.28 0.29
C PHE A 53 -1.94 -3.48 0.48
N TYR A 54 -0.72 -3.36 -0.01
CA TYR A 54 0.30 -4.41 0.13
C TYR A 54 0.62 -4.69 1.60
N ILE A 55 0.82 -3.64 2.39
CA ILE A 55 1.06 -3.81 3.83
C ILE A 55 -0.14 -4.45 4.50
N LEU A 56 -1.33 -3.97 4.20
CA LEU A 56 -2.56 -4.52 4.79
C LEU A 56 -2.71 -5.99 4.43
N TYR A 57 -2.47 -6.34 3.18
CA TYR A 57 -2.52 -7.73 2.73
C TYR A 57 -1.53 -8.60 3.50
N HIS A 58 -0.30 -8.13 3.67
CA HIS A 58 0.72 -8.87 4.41
C HIS A 58 0.37 -9.00 5.89
N LEU A 59 -0.16 -7.95 6.51
CA LEU A 59 -0.59 -8.01 7.89
C LEU A 59 -1.72 -9.01 8.08
N ILE A 60 -2.72 -8.95 7.21
CA ILE A 60 -3.85 -9.88 7.28
C ILE A 60 -3.36 -11.31 7.08
N THR A 61 -2.52 -11.54 6.07
CA THR A 61 -1.98 -12.87 5.78
C THR A 61 -1.13 -13.39 6.94
N TYR A 62 -0.29 -12.51 7.53
CA TYR A 62 0.55 -12.88 8.66
C TYR A 62 -0.30 -13.29 9.86
N TYR A 63 -1.24 -12.44 10.25
CA TYR A 63 -2.08 -12.74 11.41
C TYR A 63 -2.98 -13.93 11.16
N THR A 64 -3.55 -14.02 9.97
CA THR A 64 -4.40 -15.16 9.62
C THR A 64 -3.60 -16.45 9.62
N PHE A 65 -2.35 -16.40 9.16
CA PHE A 65 -1.50 -17.60 9.11
C PHE A 65 -1.17 -18.10 10.51
N GLU A 66 -0.85 -17.20 11.45
CA GLU A 66 -0.59 -17.60 12.84
C GLU A 66 -1.85 -18.11 13.53
N ASP A 67 -2.95 -17.41 13.34
CA ASP A 67 -4.21 -17.75 13.96
C ASP A 67 -4.98 -18.81 13.18
N ASP A 68 -4.56 -19.10 11.94
CA ASP A 68 -5.24 -20.04 11.08
C ASP A 68 -5.29 -21.43 11.69
N LEU A 69 -4.20 -21.82 12.34
CA LEU A 69 -4.16 -23.09 13.04
C LEU A 69 -5.18 -23.15 14.18
N LYS A 70 -5.50 -21.99 14.74
CA LYS A 70 -6.51 -21.88 15.79
C LYS A 70 -7.88 -21.61 15.20
N GLN A 71 -7.95 -20.72 14.22
CA GLN A 71 -9.22 -20.25 13.69
C GLN A 71 -9.83 -21.17 12.66
N ILE A 72 -9.04 -21.92 11.93
CA ILE A 72 -9.59 -22.96 11.05
C ILE A 72 -10.40 -23.95 11.87
N THR A 73 -9.83 -24.40 12.99
CA THR A 73 -10.53 -25.29 13.89
C THR A 73 -11.78 -24.66 14.46
N TRP A 74 -11.68 -23.38 14.84
CA TRP A 74 -12.79 -22.64 15.41
C TRP A 74 -13.90 -22.42 14.38
N THR A 75 -13.52 -22.01 13.17
CA THR A 75 -14.46 -21.77 12.08
C THR A 75 -15.15 -23.09 11.68
N GLN A 76 -14.41 -24.16 11.61
CA GLN A 76 -14.98 -25.46 11.32
C GLN A 76 -15.95 -25.91 12.39
N LYS A 77 -15.67 -25.60 13.64
CA LYS A 77 -16.58 -25.87 14.72
C LYS A 77 -17.91 -25.15 14.54
N GLU A 78 -17.86 -23.89 14.11
CA GLU A 78 -19.08 -23.12 13.90
C GLU A 78 -19.89 -23.64 12.73
N TYR A 79 -19.22 -24.01 11.65
CA TYR A 79 -19.89 -24.50 10.44
C TYR A 79 -20.37 -25.93 10.58
N ASN A 80 -19.74 -26.73 11.40
CA ASN A 80 -20.09 -28.12 11.58
C ASN A 80 -21.09 -28.35 12.70
N ASN A 81 -21.43 -27.30 13.39
CA ASN A 81 -22.49 -27.32 14.38
C ASN A 81 -23.82 -26.92 13.74
#